data_dc69fca743042f2030fbde22d17c265b
#
_entry.id   dc69fca743042f2030fbde22d17c265b
#
_cell.length_a   1.000
_cell.length_b   1.000
_cell.length_c   1.000
_cell.angle_alpha   90.00
_cell.angle_beta   90.00
_cell.angle_gamma   90.00
#
_symmetry.space_group_name_H-M   'P 1'
#
loop_
_entity.id
_entity.type
_entity.pdbx_description
1 polymer ?
#
loop_
_entity_poly.entity_id
_entity_poly.type
_entity_poly.pdbx_seq_one_letter_code
_entity_poly.pdbx_strand_id
1 'polypeptide(L)'
;LVGGRQTASGDGRRAVRLAKWAAESPCYRAPMSATKKFQVTFDCAEPERLARFWCEVLGYVVPPPPEGFATWDDFQRAQPPEQRDSWSACVDPSGEGPGLFFQRVPEGKAVKNRVHLDVRVGTGLVGEERLAALEAECARLVPLGAVHVQTLYADEENESCIPMLDIEGNEFCID
;
A
#
# COMPACT_ATOMS: atom_id res chain seq x y z
N LEU A 1 38.79 -7.76 -25.22
CA LEU A 1 38.16 -7.61 -23.91
C LEU A 1 37.21 -6.42 -24.01
N VAL A 2 35.93 -6.65 -24.36
CA VAL A 2 34.94 -5.63 -24.56
C VAL A 2 33.89 -5.75 -23.43
N GLY A 3 33.91 -4.80 -22.50
CA GLY A 3 32.90 -4.67 -21.47
C GLY A 3 31.66 -3.99 -22.05
N GLY A 4 30.58 -4.74 -22.21
CA GLY A 4 29.29 -4.19 -22.58
C GLY A 4 28.65 -3.49 -21.40
N ARG A 5 28.49 -2.16 -21.48
CA ARG A 5 27.58 -1.40 -20.61
C ARG A 5 26.16 -1.69 -21.04
N GLN A 6 25.37 -2.33 -20.20
CA GLN A 6 23.91 -2.31 -20.32
C GLN A 6 23.39 -0.96 -19.85
N THR A 7 22.90 -0.16 -20.77
CA THR A 7 22.17 1.08 -20.49
C THR A 7 20.74 0.71 -20.16
N ALA A 8 20.37 0.76 -18.88
CA ALA A 8 18.97 0.81 -18.46
C ALA A 8 18.45 2.23 -18.73
N SER A 9 17.85 2.46 -19.89
CA SER A 9 17.21 3.73 -20.22
C SER A 9 15.84 3.48 -20.81
N GLY A 10 14.78 4.00 -20.22
CA GLY A 10 13.53 4.19 -20.94
C GLY A 10 12.21 4.19 -20.19
N ASP A 11 12.15 3.74 -18.95
CA ASP A 11 10.83 3.45 -18.36
C ASP A 11 10.18 4.65 -17.63
N GLY A 12 10.93 5.49 -16.95
CA GLY A 12 10.39 6.67 -16.25
C GLY A 12 9.83 7.75 -17.20
N ARG A 13 10.50 8.01 -18.30
CA ARG A 13 10.01 8.94 -19.35
C ARG A 13 8.74 8.47 -20.03
N ARG A 14 8.48 7.18 -20.03
CA ARG A 14 7.27 6.58 -20.59
C ARG A 14 6.06 6.78 -19.69
N ALA A 15 6.22 6.70 -18.37
CA ALA A 15 5.15 6.90 -17.40
C ALA A 15 4.69 8.37 -17.33
N VAL A 16 5.62 9.33 -17.28
CA VAL A 16 5.31 10.76 -17.30
C VAL A 16 4.70 11.19 -18.65
N ARG A 17 5.17 10.64 -19.78
CA ARG A 17 4.56 10.88 -21.09
C ARG A 17 3.16 10.27 -21.21
N LEU A 18 2.91 9.10 -20.63
CA LEU A 18 1.58 8.47 -20.62
C LEU A 18 0.58 9.27 -19.79
N ALA A 19 0.97 9.78 -18.62
CA ALA A 19 0.11 10.63 -17.79
C ALA A 19 -0.23 11.95 -18.50
N LYS A 20 0.74 12.61 -19.12
CA LYS A 20 0.53 13.84 -19.88
C LYS A 20 -0.29 13.61 -21.16
N TRP A 21 -0.03 12.50 -21.86
CA TRP A 21 -0.80 12.11 -23.05
C TRP A 21 -2.27 11.78 -22.70
N ALA A 22 -2.51 11.11 -21.58
CA ALA A 22 -3.87 10.81 -21.13
C ALA A 22 -4.67 12.09 -20.81
N ALA A 23 -4.03 13.11 -20.22
CA ALA A 23 -4.68 14.38 -19.89
C ALA A 23 -4.98 15.26 -21.14
N GLU A 24 -4.19 15.14 -22.21
CA GLU A 24 -4.26 16.01 -23.39
C GLU A 24 -4.91 15.33 -24.61
N SER A 25 -5.27 14.05 -24.56
CA SER A 25 -5.79 13.31 -25.69
C SER A 25 -7.31 13.56 -25.91
N PRO A 26 -7.74 14.06 -27.07
CA PRO A 26 -9.17 14.26 -27.37
C PRO A 26 -10.00 12.96 -27.33
N CYS A 27 -9.35 11.79 -27.45
CA CYS A 27 -9.98 10.49 -27.41
C CYS A 27 -10.34 10.04 -25.99
N TYR A 28 -9.87 10.73 -24.94
CA TYR A 28 -10.14 10.37 -23.55
C TYR A 28 -11.44 10.98 -23.00
N ARG A 29 -12.26 11.62 -23.83
CA ARG A 29 -13.68 11.85 -23.51
C ARG A 29 -14.45 10.54 -23.70
N ALA A 30 -14.09 9.52 -22.93
CA ALA A 30 -14.99 8.37 -22.76
C ALA A 30 -16.33 8.90 -22.22
N PRO A 31 -17.48 8.37 -22.69
CA PRO A 31 -18.77 8.61 -22.01
C PRO A 31 -18.53 8.32 -20.53
N MET A 32 -19.14 9.11 -19.63
CA MET A 32 -18.95 9.01 -18.18
C MET A 32 -19.34 7.60 -17.70
N SER A 33 -18.47 6.64 -17.99
CA SER A 33 -18.48 5.35 -17.34
C SER A 33 -18.07 5.63 -15.89
N ALA A 34 -18.98 5.41 -14.96
CA ALA A 34 -18.70 5.59 -13.55
C ALA A 34 -17.44 4.82 -13.20
N THR A 35 -16.43 5.50 -12.66
CA THR A 35 -15.19 4.88 -12.19
C THR A 35 -15.56 3.74 -11.23
N LYS A 36 -15.00 2.57 -11.44
CA LYS A 36 -15.25 1.42 -10.57
C LYS A 36 -14.45 1.59 -9.28
N LYS A 37 -15.12 1.46 -8.15
CA LYS A 37 -14.44 1.30 -6.87
C LYS A 37 -13.79 -0.08 -6.82
N PHE A 38 -12.66 -0.18 -6.12
CA PHE A 38 -11.96 -1.44 -5.92
C PHE A 38 -11.51 -1.56 -4.47
N GLN A 39 -11.12 -2.74 -4.09
CA GLN A 39 -10.55 -3.11 -2.80
C GLN A 39 -9.23 -3.83 -3.06
N VAL A 40 -8.26 -3.66 -2.18
CA VAL A 40 -7.02 -4.44 -2.19
C VAL A 40 -7.18 -5.58 -1.18
N THR A 41 -6.87 -6.80 -1.58
CA THR A 41 -6.90 -7.96 -0.69
C THR A 41 -5.48 -8.46 -0.45
N PHE A 42 -5.14 -8.63 0.82
CA PHE A 42 -3.89 -9.24 1.28
C PHE A 42 -4.17 -10.67 1.75
N ASP A 43 -3.43 -11.62 1.21
CA ASP A 43 -3.30 -12.95 1.78
C ASP A 43 -2.29 -12.89 2.93
N CYS A 44 -2.66 -13.37 4.11
CA CYS A 44 -1.88 -13.19 5.34
C CYS A 44 -2.08 -14.34 6.33
N ALA A 45 -1.22 -14.41 7.34
CA ALA A 45 -1.33 -15.35 8.44
C ALA A 45 -2.23 -14.83 9.58
N GLU A 46 -2.13 -13.52 9.89
CA GLU A 46 -2.80 -12.88 11.03
C GLU A 46 -3.62 -11.64 10.59
N PRO A 47 -4.84 -11.85 10.02
CA PRO A 47 -5.63 -10.77 9.40
C PRO A 47 -5.87 -9.55 10.28
N GLU A 48 -6.24 -9.74 11.54
CA GLU A 48 -6.52 -8.62 12.46
C GLU A 48 -5.26 -7.82 12.77
N ARG A 49 -4.15 -8.49 13.02
CA ARG A 49 -2.87 -7.85 13.32
C ARG A 49 -2.37 -7.04 12.12
N LEU A 50 -2.47 -7.63 10.92
CA LEU A 50 -2.06 -6.94 9.69
C LEU A 50 -2.98 -5.76 9.36
N ALA A 51 -4.30 -5.90 9.57
CA ALA A 51 -5.26 -4.82 9.40
C ALA A 51 -4.95 -3.62 10.33
N ARG A 52 -4.66 -3.87 11.62
CA ARG A 52 -4.28 -2.82 12.58
C ARG A 52 -2.98 -2.11 12.15
N PHE A 53 -1.99 -2.85 11.67
CA PHE A 53 -0.76 -2.25 11.14
C PHE A 53 -1.07 -1.31 9.96
N TRP A 54 -1.88 -1.75 9.00
CA TRP A 54 -2.25 -0.92 7.84
C TRP A 54 -3.18 0.25 8.19
N CYS A 55 -3.98 0.14 9.26
CA CYS A 55 -4.68 1.31 9.81
C CYS A 55 -3.68 2.40 10.25
N GLU A 56 -2.60 2.02 10.93
CA GLU A 56 -1.55 2.97 11.34
C GLU A 56 -0.79 3.57 10.15
N VAL A 57 -0.49 2.75 9.13
CA VAL A 57 0.23 3.23 7.93
C VAL A 57 -0.59 4.26 7.15
N LEU A 58 -1.90 4.01 6.97
CA LEU A 58 -2.75 4.82 6.09
C LEU A 58 -3.63 5.84 6.82
N GLY A 59 -3.66 5.82 8.16
CA GLY A 59 -4.66 6.58 8.91
C GLY A 59 -6.09 6.03 8.73
N TYR A 60 -6.20 4.75 8.38
CA TYR A 60 -7.46 4.05 8.21
C TYR A 60 -8.02 3.55 9.55
N VAL A 61 -9.24 3.08 9.52
CA VAL A 61 -9.93 2.53 10.71
C VAL A 61 -10.46 1.13 10.42
N VAL A 62 -10.49 0.29 11.45
CA VAL A 62 -11.24 -0.97 11.38
C VAL A 62 -12.73 -0.61 11.35
N PRO A 63 -13.51 -1.10 10.36
CA PRO A 63 -14.94 -0.79 10.29
C PRO A 63 -15.68 -1.31 11.53
N PRO A 64 -16.85 -0.76 11.86
CA PRO A 64 -17.68 -1.27 12.94
C PRO A 64 -18.05 -2.75 12.69
N PRO A 65 -18.34 -3.52 13.74
CA PRO A 65 -18.78 -4.90 13.58
C PRO A 65 -20.08 -4.97 12.75
N PRO A 66 -20.37 -6.11 12.13
CA PRO A 66 -21.61 -6.31 11.39
C PRO A 66 -22.86 -6.04 12.23
N GLU A 67 -23.94 -5.67 11.57
CA GLU A 67 -25.22 -5.41 12.22
C GLU A 67 -25.67 -6.58 13.11
N GLY A 68 -26.10 -6.26 14.32
CA GLY A 68 -26.52 -7.26 15.32
C GLY A 68 -25.43 -7.64 16.33
N PHE A 69 -24.19 -7.14 16.18
CA PHE A 69 -23.10 -7.40 17.12
C PHE A 69 -22.58 -6.11 17.75
N ALA A 70 -22.35 -6.13 19.06
CA ALA A 70 -21.82 -4.96 19.78
C ALA A 70 -20.31 -4.78 19.57
N THR A 71 -19.59 -5.90 19.42
CA THR A 71 -18.13 -5.93 19.23
C THR A 71 -17.72 -6.95 18.16
N TRP A 72 -16.52 -6.80 17.63
CA TRP A 72 -15.91 -7.80 16.76
C TRP A 72 -15.75 -9.15 17.46
N ASP A 73 -15.42 -9.16 18.76
CA ASP A 73 -15.30 -10.38 19.56
C ASP A 73 -16.65 -11.13 19.65
N ASP A 74 -17.77 -10.40 19.76
CA ASP A 74 -19.11 -11.02 19.77
C ASP A 74 -19.40 -11.66 18.42
N PHE A 75 -19.07 -10.99 17.33
CA PHE A 75 -19.20 -11.53 15.98
C PHE A 75 -18.35 -12.78 15.80
N GLN A 76 -17.07 -12.74 16.17
CA GLN A 76 -16.16 -13.88 16.02
C GLN A 76 -16.61 -15.09 16.86
N ARG A 77 -17.08 -14.86 18.09
CA ARG A 77 -17.63 -15.95 18.93
C ARG A 77 -18.86 -16.62 18.32
N ALA A 78 -19.65 -15.89 17.55
CA ALA A 78 -20.83 -16.42 16.87
C ALA A 78 -20.49 -17.22 15.60
N GLN A 79 -19.26 -17.08 15.06
CA GLN A 79 -18.84 -17.83 13.88
C GLN A 79 -18.46 -19.27 14.23
N PRO A 80 -18.58 -20.21 13.27
CA PRO A 80 -18.00 -21.54 13.38
C PRO A 80 -16.49 -21.43 13.68
N PRO A 81 -15.91 -22.33 14.52
CA PRO A 81 -14.51 -22.24 14.94
C PRO A 81 -13.51 -22.10 13.79
N GLU A 82 -13.75 -22.74 12.66
CA GLU A 82 -12.90 -22.72 11.46
C GLU A 82 -12.96 -21.39 10.69
N GLN A 83 -13.97 -20.56 10.94
CA GLN A 83 -14.15 -19.25 10.30
C GLN A 83 -13.73 -18.10 11.19
N ARG A 84 -13.44 -18.35 12.48
CA ARG A 84 -13.00 -17.31 13.40
C ARG A 84 -11.67 -16.75 12.96
N ASP A 85 -11.56 -15.42 13.05
CA ASP A 85 -10.34 -14.67 12.71
C ASP A 85 -9.80 -14.97 11.29
N SER A 86 -10.66 -15.48 10.40
CA SER A 86 -10.26 -15.84 9.03
C SER A 86 -10.07 -14.61 8.14
N TRP A 87 -10.57 -13.47 8.55
CA TRP A 87 -10.44 -12.21 7.82
C TRP A 87 -10.53 -10.98 8.71
N SER A 88 -10.06 -9.86 8.21
CA SER A 88 -10.22 -8.53 8.78
C SER A 88 -10.25 -7.49 7.66
N ALA A 89 -10.52 -6.23 8.00
CA ALA A 89 -10.52 -5.14 7.03
C ALA A 89 -10.12 -3.81 7.68
N CYS A 90 -9.62 -2.88 6.87
CA CYS A 90 -9.57 -1.49 7.23
C CYS A 90 -10.09 -0.61 6.08
N VAL A 91 -10.64 0.54 6.42
CA VAL A 91 -11.28 1.43 5.48
C VAL A 91 -10.85 2.87 5.72
N ASP A 92 -10.79 3.64 4.66
CA ASP A 92 -10.64 5.07 4.72
C ASP A 92 -11.86 5.69 5.41
N PRO A 93 -11.70 6.41 6.54
CA PRO A 93 -12.82 7.05 7.23
C PRO A 93 -13.52 8.13 6.39
N SER A 94 -12.86 8.69 5.36
CA SER A 94 -13.48 9.60 4.40
C SER A 94 -14.30 8.88 3.33
N GLY A 95 -14.07 7.58 3.10
CA GLY A 95 -14.72 6.76 2.09
C GLY A 95 -14.25 7.02 0.65
N GLU A 96 -13.19 7.79 0.46
CA GLU A 96 -12.62 8.11 -0.86
C GLU A 96 -11.58 7.07 -1.31
N GLY A 97 -10.73 6.62 -0.41
CA GLY A 97 -9.71 5.61 -0.67
C GLY A 97 -10.27 4.19 -0.80
N PRO A 98 -9.50 3.27 -1.42
CA PRO A 98 -9.88 1.86 -1.51
C PRO A 98 -9.85 1.20 -0.13
N GLY A 99 -10.81 0.34 0.16
CA GLY A 99 -10.74 -0.52 1.34
C GLY A 99 -9.62 -1.56 1.19
N LEU A 100 -9.04 -1.97 2.31
CA LEU A 100 -8.14 -3.12 2.37
C LEU A 100 -8.84 -4.28 3.07
N PHE A 101 -8.69 -5.46 2.53
CA PHE A 101 -9.21 -6.71 3.07
C PHE A 101 -8.05 -7.67 3.34
N PHE A 102 -8.08 -8.35 4.44
CA PHE A 102 -7.04 -9.27 4.88
C PHE A 102 -7.68 -10.64 5.10
N GLN A 103 -7.24 -11.63 4.35
CA GLN A 103 -7.77 -12.99 4.48
C GLN A 103 -6.68 -13.97 4.88
N ARG A 104 -7.01 -14.85 5.82
CA ARG A 104 -6.08 -15.89 6.25
C ARG A 104 -5.91 -16.93 5.15
N VAL A 105 -4.65 -17.20 4.83
CA VAL A 105 -4.25 -18.29 3.96
C VAL A 105 -3.20 -19.15 4.67
N PRO A 106 -3.13 -20.47 4.37
CA PRO A 106 -2.11 -21.34 4.97
C PRO A 106 -0.71 -21.12 4.40
N GLU A 107 -0.60 -20.52 3.23
CA GLU A 107 0.67 -20.27 2.54
C GLU A 107 1.37 -19.05 3.13
N GLY A 108 2.62 -19.23 3.54
CA GLY A 108 3.49 -18.11 3.94
C GLY A 108 4.05 -17.35 2.75
N LYS A 109 4.45 -16.09 2.98
CA LYS A 109 5.14 -15.28 1.98
C LYS A 109 6.48 -15.92 1.58
N ALA A 110 6.64 -16.23 0.30
CA ALA A 110 7.83 -16.92 -0.23
C ALA A 110 8.61 -16.11 -1.28
N VAL A 111 7.94 -15.25 -2.03
CA VAL A 111 8.55 -14.48 -3.13
C VAL A 111 8.15 -13.01 -3.04
N LYS A 112 8.89 -12.14 -3.76
CA LYS A 112 8.57 -10.71 -3.87
C LYS A 112 7.16 -10.52 -4.42
N ASN A 113 6.39 -9.59 -3.81
CA ASN A 113 5.08 -9.17 -4.30
C ASN A 113 5.19 -8.65 -5.74
N ARG A 114 4.17 -8.92 -6.56
CA ARG A 114 4.08 -8.37 -7.92
C ARG A 114 3.34 -7.04 -7.97
N VAL A 115 2.64 -6.70 -6.90
CA VAL A 115 2.01 -5.41 -6.64
C VAL A 115 2.49 -4.95 -5.28
N HIS A 116 2.81 -3.70 -5.13
CA HIS A 116 3.08 -3.04 -3.85
C HIS A 116 2.31 -1.73 -3.80
N LEU A 117 2.06 -1.26 -2.59
CA LEU A 117 1.41 0.03 -2.38
C LEU A 117 2.49 1.10 -2.21
N ASP A 118 2.29 2.24 -2.85
CA ASP A 118 3.10 3.44 -2.66
C ASP A 118 2.31 4.42 -1.79
N VAL A 119 2.71 4.56 -0.54
CA VAL A 119 2.07 5.43 0.44
C VAL A 119 2.63 6.84 0.29
N ARG A 120 1.78 7.77 -0.12
CA ARG A 120 2.16 9.15 -0.51
C ARG A 120 2.40 10.05 0.70
N VAL A 121 3.54 9.89 1.36
CA VAL A 121 3.93 10.68 2.54
C VAL A 121 4.48 12.06 2.13
N GLY A 122 5.27 12.10 1.06
CA GLY A 122 5.95 13.30 0.59
C GLY A 122 5.16 14.15 -0.40
N THR A 123 3.83 14.02 -0.47
CA THR A 123 3.01 14.75 -1.45
C THR A 123 3.19 16.26 -1.35
N GLY A 124 3.63 16.89 -2.45
CA GLY A 124 3.87 18.34 -2.53
C GLY A 124 5.20 18.80 -1.93
N LEU A 125 6.01 17.90 -1.35
CA LEU A 125 7.35 18.16 -0.87
C LEU A 125 8.39 17.75 -1.90
N VAL A 126 9.55 18.41 -1.88
CA VAL A 126 10.68 18.14 -2.79
C VAL A 126 12.01 18.16 -2.03
N GLY A 127 13.02 17.46 -2.58
CA GLY A 127 14.39 17.50 -2.07
C GLY A 127 14.51 17.08 -0.60
N GLU A 128 15.22 17.88 0.20
CA GLU A 128 15.50 17.58 1.61
C GLU A 128 14.25 17.55 2.49
N GLU A 129 13.25 18.40 2.23
CA GLU A 129 12.00 18.40 2.99
C GLU A 129 11.20 17.11 2.76
N ARG A 130 11.17 16.64 1.52
CA ARG A 130 10.55 15.37 1.18
C ARG A 130 11.27 14.22 1.89
N LEU A 131 12.58 14.14 1.76
CA LEU A 131 13.37 13.09 2.39
C LEU A 131 13.17 13.07 3.92
N ALA A 132 13.20 14.24 4.57
CA ALA A 132 12.96 14.34 6.01
C ALA A 132 11.57 13.82 6.42
N ALA A 133 10.53 14.10 5.63
CA ALA A 133 9.18 13.56 5.88
C ALA A 133 9.14 12.03 5.76
N LEU A 134 9.78 11.47 4.73
CA LEU A 134 9.87 10.01 4.55
C LEU A 134 10.65 9.34 5.68
N GLU A 135 11.79 9.91 6.09
CA GLU A 135 12.60 9.38 7.20
C GLU A 135 11.85 9.44 8.52
N ALA A 136 11.09 10.51 8.78
CA ALA A 136 10.26 10.64 9.97
C ALA A 136 9.16 9.57 10.00
N GLU A 137 8.50 9.33 8.88
CA GLU A 137 7.48 8.29 8.76
C GLU A 137 8.09 6.88 8.89
N CYS A 138 9.22 6.63 8.25
CA CYS A 138 9.96 5.38 8.43
C CYS A 138 10.27 5.12 9.91
N ALA A 139 10.80 6.13 10.62
CA ALA A 139 11.10 6.05 12.05
C ALA A 139 9.84 5.79 12.90
N ARG A 140 8.67 6.29 12.49
CA ARG A 140 7.38 6.02 13.15
C ARG A 140 6.90 4.59 12.92
N LEU A 141 7.07 4.04 11.71
CA LEU A 141 6.56 2.72 11.34
C LEU A 141 7.41 1.55 11.85
N VAL A 142 8.73 1.74 11.98
CA VAL A 142 9.64 0.68 12.46
C VAL A 142 9.26 0.14 13.85
N PRO A 143 8.95 0.95 14.86
CA PRO A 143 8.47 0.45 16.16
C PRO A 143 7.13 -0.30 16.09
N LEU A 144 6.33 -0.08 15.05
CA LEU A 144 5.08 -0.80 14.80
C LEU A 144 5.29 -2.16 14.12
N GLY A 145 6.53 -2.47 13.75
CA GLY A 145 6.95 -3.74 13.17
C GLY A 145 7.28 -3.70 11.68
N ALA A 146 7.23 -2.54 11.03
CA ALA A 146 7.72 -2.40 9.66
C ALA A 146 9.25 -2.60 9.60
N VAL A 147 9.74 -3.11 8.47
CA VAL A 147 11.18 -3.25 8.24
C VAL A 147 11.61 -2.22 7.19
N HIS A 148 12.55 -1.35 7.56
CA HIS A 148 13.24 -0.49 6.61
C HIS A 148 14.16 -1.35 5.72
N VAL A 149 14.00 -1.27 4.41
CA VAL A 149 14.84 -2.02 3.46
C VAL A 149 16.03 -1.18 3.03
N GLN A 150 15.78 0.02 2.51
CA GLN A 150 16.79 0.97 2.08
C GLN A 150 16.16 2.36 1.89
N THR A 151 16.99 3.39 1.85
CA THR A 151 16.60 4.73 1.42
C THR A 151 17.12 4.96 0.01
N LEU A 152 16.23 5.26 -0.92
CA LEU A 152 16.57 5.68 -2.28
C LEU A 152 16.53 7.21 -2.30
N TYR A 153 17.68 7.82 -2.53
CA TYR A 153 17.81 9.27 -2.60
C TYR A 153 17.38 9.77 -3.97
N ALA A 154 16.88 11.00 -4.01
CA ALA A 154 16.56 11.68 -5.27
C ALA A 154 17.79 11.78 -6.18
N ASP A 155 17.57 11.62 -7.48
CA ASP A 155 18.56 11.79 -8.54
C ASP A 155 17.99 12.71 -9.64
N GLU A 156 18.61 12.74 -10.82
CA GLU A 156 18.17 13.58 -11.93
C GLU A 156 16.80 13.19 -12.53
N GLU A 157 16.36 11.94 -12.30
CA GLU A 157 15.16 11.36 -12.92
C GLU A 157 14.07 11.00 -11.89
N ASN A 158 14.45 10.77 -10.63
CA ASN A 158 13.56 10.20 -9.60
C ASN A 158 13.60 11.00 -8.30
N GLU A 159 12.46 11.11 -7.65
CA GLU A 159 12.35 11.59 -6.28
C GLU A 159 12.79 10.51 -5.28
N SER A 160 13.07 10.94 -4.03
CA SER A 160 13.40 10.02 -2.95
C SER A 160 12.21 9.13 -2.60
N CYS A 161 12.51 7.88 -2.19
CA CYS A 161 11.53 6.90 -1.77
C CYS A 161 12.17 5.91 -0.78
N ILE A 162 11.40 5.34 0.14
CA ILE A 162 11.87 4.35 1.10
C ILE A 162 11.05 3.06 0.96
N PRO A 163 11.57 2.02 0.28
CA PRO A 163 11.01 0.69 0.33
C PRO A 163 11.04 0.11 1.74
N MET A 164 9.92 -0.47 2.15
CA MET A 164 9.72 -1.09 3.46
C MET A 164 9.04 -2.46 3.31
N LEU A 165 9.04 -3.24 4.39
CA LEU A 165 8.21 -4.43 4.53
C LEU A 165 7.20 -4.21 5.66
N ASP A 166 5.99 -4.71 5.47
CA ASP A 166 5.02 -4.81 6.55
C ASP A 166 5.36 -5.95 7.53
N ILE A 167 4.53 -6.13 8.54
CA ILE A 167 4.76 -7.12 9.62
C ILE A 167 4.69 -8.59 9.17
N GLU A 168 4.25 -8.85 7.94
CA GLU A 168 4.25 -10.18 7.31
C GLU A 168 5.20 -10.25 6.09
N GLY A 169 6.01 -9.23 5.88
CA GLY A 169 7.04 -9.18 4.85
C GLY A 169 6.52 -8.75 3.47
N ASN A 170 5.32 -8.17 3.36
CA ASN A 170 4.86 -7.61 2.10
C ASN A 170 5.57 -6.29 1.83
N GLU A 171 6.08 -6.13 0.60
CA GLU A 171 6.76 -4.91 0.17
C GLU A 171 5.77 -3.78 -0.05
N PHE A 172 6.11 -2.60 0.44
CA PHE A 172 5.47 -1.32 0.15
C PHE A 172 6.51 -0.21 0.12
N CYS A 173 6.15 0.95 -0.41
CA CYS A 173 7.01 2.14 -0.39
C CYS A 173 6.32 3.28 0.34
N ILE A 174 7.10 4.10 1.01
CA ILE A 174 6.69 5.45 1.38
C ILE A 174 7.43 6.44 0.48
N ASP A 175 6.66 7.36 -0.16
CA ASP A 175 7.18 8.28 -1.16
C ASP A 175 6.47 9.64 -1.19
#